data_07e1b9d803f9e2d612d7794c7849afb2
#
_entry.id   07e1b9d803f9e2d612d7794c7849afb2
#
_cell.length_a   1.000
_cell.length_b   1.000
_cell.length_c   1.000
_cell.angle_alpha   90.00
_cell.angle_beta   90.00
_cell.angle_gamma   90.00
#
_symmetry.space_group_name_H-M   'P 1'
#
loop_
_entity.id
_entity.type
_entity.pdbx_description
1 polymer ?
#
loop_
_entity_poly.entity_id
_entity_poly.type
_entity_poly.pdbx_seq_one_letter_code
_entity_poly.pdbx_strand_id
1 'polypeptide(L)'
;VEGLNPEKASFCLDTYWVQHGGGDVCSWIEKLAGRIDILHLKDMQRLPHFKDKVGYQFYTEIGQGNMDWERIIATADRCGVKYYIVEQDTCPGAPLDSMRISADYLKTLVK
;
A
#
# COMPACT_ATOMS: atom_id res chain seq x y z
N VAL A 1 4.35 16.47 -10.17
CA VAL A 1 5.41 15.61 -10.71
C VAL A 1 6.30 16.38 -11.69
N GLU A 2 5.66 17.18 -12.56
CA GLU A 2 6.37 18.12 -13.41
C GLU A 2 7.06 19.17 -12.54
N GLY A 3 8.36 19.42 -12.74
CA GLY A 3 9.13 20.37 -11.95
C GLY A 3 10.01 19.77 -10.85
N LEU A 4 9.87 18.47 -10.51
CA LEU A 4 10.79 17.80 -9.62
C LEU A 4 11.91 17.13 -10.42
N ASN A 5 13.16 17.53 -10.13
CA ASN A 5 14.31 16.92 -10.78
C ASN A 5 14.42 15.43 -10.40
N PRO A 6 14.33 14.50 -11.38
CA PRO A 6 14.35 13.06 -11.10
C PRO A 6 15.68 12.56 -10.51
N GLU A 7 16.79 13.28 -10.69
CA GLU A 7 18.06 12.92 -10.08
C GLU A 7 18.15 13.29 -8.59
N LYS A 8 17.25 14.17 -8.12
CA LYS A 8 17.29 14.72 -6.76
C LYS A 8 16.10 14.33 -5.90
N ALA A 9 15.04 13.79 -6.51
CA ALA A 9 13.81 13.46 -5.80
C ALA A 9 13.17 12.21 -6.38
N SER A 10 12.85 11.27 -5.51
CA SER A 10 12.00 10.10 -5.77
C SER A 10 10.72 10.18 -4.94
N PHE A 11 9.80 9.26 -5.18
CA PHE A 11 8.55 9.19 -4.45
C PHE A 11 8.54 8.02 -3.46
N CYS A 12 7.95 8.26 -2.31
CA CYS A 12 7.39 7.23 -1.46
C CYS A 12 5.87 7.24 -1.70
N LEU A 13 5.33 6.17 -2.28
CA LEU A 13 3.91 6.05 -2.55
C LEU A 13 3.25 5.14 -1.51
N ASP A 14 2.10 5.55 -1.00
CA ASP A 14 1.32 4.76 -0.04
C ASP A 14 0.05 4.22 -0.71
N THR A 15 -0.10 2.90 -0.72
CA THR A 15 -1.19 2.20 -1.40
C THR A 15 -2.56 2.54 -0.82
N TYR A 16 -2.66 2.62 0.51
CA TYR A 16 -3.89 2.98 1.20
C TYR A 16 -4.38 4.38 0.80
N TRP A 17 -3.47 5.36 0.87
CA TRP A 17 -3.86 6.75 0.62
C TRP A 17 -4.20 7.01 -0.84
N VAL A 18 -3.59 6.30 -1.79
CA VAL A 18 -3.99 6.34 -3.19
C VAL A 18 -5.43 5.84 -3.34
N GLN A 19 -5.74 4.66 -2.79
CA GLN A 19 -7.08 4.08 -2.88
C GLN A 19 -8.11 4.90 -2.09
N HIS A 20 -7.76 5.39 -0.90
CA HIS A 20 -8.61 6.25 -0.09
C HIS A 20 -8.97 7.55 -0.81
N GLY A 21 -8.05 8.11 -1.58
CA GLY A 21 -8.27 9.27 -2.43
C GLY A 21 -9.05 8.97 -3.72
N GLY A 22 -9.49 7.73 -3.94
CA GLY A 22 -10.25 7.30 -5.11
C GLY A 22 -9.39 6.96 -6.33
N GLY A 23 -8.06 6.84 -6.16
CA GLY A 23 -7.14 6.46 -7.22
C GLY A 23 -6.99 4.94 -7.35
N ASP A 24 -6.65 4.47 -8.55
CA ASP A 24 -6.18 3.10 -8.78
C ASP A 24 -4.67 3.01 -8.50
N VAL A 25 -4.30 2.15 -7.56
CA VAL A 25 -2.90 2.02 -7.10
C VAL A 25 -1.96 1.65 -8.23
N CYS A 26 -2.34 0.67 -9.06
CA CYS A 26 -1.50 0.22 -10.18
C CYS A 26 -1.31 1.32 -11.22
N SER A 27 -2.37 2.05 -11.56
CA SER A 27 -2.28 3.17 -12.49
C SER A 27 -1.35 4.27 -12.00
N TRP A 28 -1.33 4.56 -10.69
CA TRP A 28 -0.39 5.51 -10.12
C TRP A 28 1.06 5.01 -10.12
N ILE A 29 1.26 3.72 -9.83
CA ILE A 29 2.60 3.10 -9.93
C ILE A 29 3.13 3.18 -11.36
N GLU A 30 2.30 2.87 -12.36
CA GLU A 30 2.68 2.95 -13.77
C GLU A 30 2.97 4.39 -14.22
N LYS A 31 2.13 5.35 -13.79
CA LYS A 31 2.34 6.78 -14.09
C LYS A 31 3.66 7.33 -13.53
N LEU A 32 4.12 6.77 -12.41
CA LEU A 32 5.34 7.18 -11.72
C LEU A 32 6.48 6.16 -11.93
N ALA A 33 6.39 5.28 -12.93
CA ALA A 33 7.40 4.25 -13.17
C ALA A 33 8.81 4.84 -13.24
N GLY A 34 9.75 4.20 -12.55
CA GLY A 34 11.13 4.65 -12.42
C GLY A 34 11.33 5.85 -11.47
N ARG A 35 10.28 6.35 -10.83
CA ARG A 35 10.33 7.48 -9.91
C ARG A 35 9.95 7.10 -8.46
N ILE A 36 9.50 5.87 -8.22
CA ILE A 36 9.13 5.37 -6.88
C ILE A 36 10.28 4.52 -6.36
N ASP A 37 10.95 5.00 -5.32
CA ASP A 37 11.94 4.19 -4.62
C ASP A 37 11.29 3.30 -3.55
N ILE A 38 10.30 3.84 -2.86
CA ILE A 38 9.64 3.18 -1.73
C ILE A 38 8.13 3.09 -1.98
N LEU A 39 7.57 1.92 -1.76
CA LEU A 39 6.13 1.70 -1.71
C LEU A 39 5.73 1.28 -0.29
N HIS A 40 4.90 2.10 0.36
CA HIS A 40 4.24 1.69 1.59
C HIS A 40 3.09 0.74 1.25
N LEU A 41 3.21 -0.48 1.73
CA LEU A 41 2.17 -1.50 1.63
C LEU A 41 1.25 -1.33 2.84
N LYS A 42 0.07 -0.77 2.60
CA LYS A 42 -0.94 -0.51 3.61
C LYS A 42 -2.29 -0.92 3.06
N ASP A 43 -2.90 -1.94 3.65
CA ASP A 43 -4.18 -2.47 3.19
C ASP A 43 -5.37 -1.75 3.79
N MET A 44 -6.48 -1.81 3.08
CA MET A 44 -7.74 -1.17 3.44
C MET A 44 -8.84 -2.21 3.55
N GLN A 45 -9.59 -2.16 4.64
CA GLN A 45 -10.83 -2.90 4.78
C GLN A 45 -12.03 -1.95 4.81
N ARG A 46 -13.20 -2.46 4.49
CA ARG A 46 -14.46 -1.75 4.65
C ARG A 46 -15.35 -2.53 5.62
N LEU A 47 -15.68 -1.90 6.73
CA LEU A 47 -16.56 -2.51 7.74
C LEU A 47 -18.00 -2.03 7.54
N PRO A 48 -18.98 -2.94 7.44
CA PRO A 48 -20.37 -2.62 7.06
C PRO A 48 -21.17 -1.82 8.09
N HIS A 49 -20.69 -1.65 9.33
CA HIS A 49 -21.48 -1.15 10.44
C HIS A 49 -21.03 0.18 11.05
N PHE A 50 -20.15 0.93 10.39
CA PHE A 50 -19.74 2.24 10.90
C PHE A 50 -20.56 3.38 10.30
N LYS A 51 -21.84 3.44 10.65
CA LYS A 51 -22.72 4.55 10.23
C LYS A 51 -22.37 5.89 10.87
N ASP A 52 -21.62 5.89 11.97
CA ASP A 52 -21.46 7.07 12.82
C ASP A 52 -20.03 7.63 12.86
N LYS A 53 -19.10 7.14 12.04
CA LYS A 53 -17.70 7.58 12.08
C LYS A 53 -17.24 8.08 10.71
N VAL A 54 -17.64 9.29 10.40
CA VAL A 54 -17.08 10.04 9.26
C VAL A 54 -15.59 10.28 9.50
N GLY A 55 -14.73 9.87 8.55
CA GLY A 55 -13.29 10.07 8.64
C GLY A 55 -12.50 8.96 9.33
N TYR A 56 -13.10 7.81 9.59
CA TYR A 56 -12.37 6.66 10.15
C TYR A 56 -11.48 6.02 9.10
N GLN A 57 -10.25 5.76 9.50
CA GLN A 57 -9.27 5.05 8.70
C GLN A 57 -9.41 3.55 8.97
N PHE A 58 -9.55 2.78 7.90
CA PHE A 58 -9.83 1.34 8.00
C PHE A 58 -8.60 0.54 7.60
N TYR A 59 -7.56 0.63 8.41
CA TYR A 59 -6.35 -0.18 8.21
C TYR A 59 -6.62 -1.64 8.55
N THR A 60 -5.94 -2.51 7.84
CA THR A 60 -5.90 -3.94 8.15
C THR A 60 -4.56 -4.53 7.71
N GLU A 61 -4.32 -5.75 8.12
CA GLU A 61 -3.14 -6.52 7.74
C GLU A 61 -3.14 -6.76 6.22
N ILE A 62 -1.96 -6.78 5.62
CA ILE A 62 -1.80 -7.02 4.18
C ILE A 62 -2.43 -8.37 3.80
N GLY A 63 -3.32 -8.35 2.82
CA GLY A 63 -4.07 -9.51 2.35
C GLY A 63 -5.37 -9.79 3.10
N GLN A 64 -5.69 -9.02 4.14
CA GLN A 64 -6.96 -9.13 4.86
C GLN A 64 -7.99 -8.09 4.42
N GLY A 65 -7.57 -7.16 3.57
CA GLY A 65 -8.39 -6.08 3.06
C GLY A 65 -8.96 -6.33 1.67
N ASN A 66 -9.13 -5.25 0.94
CA ASN A 66 -9.77 -5.26 -0.38
C ASN A 66 -8.84 -4.85 -1.53
N MET A 67 -7.54 -4.76 -1.28
CA MET A 67 -6.56 -4.47 -2.33
C MET A 67 -6.12 -5.73 -3.06
N ASP A 68 -5.91 -5.61 -4.37
CA ASP A 68 -5.36 -6.67 -5.22
C ASP A 68 -3.83 -6.69 -5.13
N TRP A 69 -3.31 -7.35 -4.11
CA TRP A 69 -1.88 -7.39 -3.81
C TRP A 69 -1.06 -8.12 -4.87
N GLU A 70 -1.60 -9.16 -5.50
CA GLU A 70 -0.90 -9.85 -6.60
C GLU A 70 -0.63 -8.87 -7.74
N ARG A 71 -1.65 -8.12 -8.14
CA ARG A 71 -1.54 -7.11 -9.20
C ARG A 71 -0.63 -5.94 -8.78
N ILE A 72 -0.76 -5.46 -7.54
CA ILE A 72 0.03 -4.33 -7.02
C ILE A 72 1.52 -4.69 -7.01
N ILE A 73 1.92 -5.82 -6.43
CA ILE A 73 3.32 -6.25 -6.35
C ILE A 73 3.89 -6.49 -7.75
N ALA A 74 3.17 -7.20 -8.62
CA ALA A 74 3.61 -7.43 -9.99
C ALA A 74 3.81 -6.12 -10.78
N THR A 75 2.93 -5.13 -10.58
CA THR A 75 3.05 -3.82 -11.20
C THR A 75 4.25 -3.05 -10.66
N ALA A 76 4.44 -3.07 -9.34
CA ALA A 76 5.53 -2.37 -8.68
C ALA A 76 6.90 -2.94 -9.11
N ASP A 77 7.03 -4.26 -9.17
CA ASP A 77 8.25 -4.94 -9.65
C ASP A 77 8.57 -4.55 -11.09
N ARG A 78 7.57 -4.60 -11.98
CA ARG A 78 7.72 -4.20 -13.38
C ARG A 78 8.10 -2.74 -13.54
N CYS A 79 7.64 -1.86 -12.66
CA CYS A 79 7.90 -0.43 -12.68
C CYS A 79 9.17 -0.01 -11.92
N GLY A 80 9.93 -0.97 -11.36
CA GLY A 80 11.23 -0.73 -10.75
C GLY A 80 11.18 -0.15 -9.34
N VAL A 81 10.13 -0.41 -8.57
CA VAL A 81 10.08 -0.08 -7.14
C VAL A 81 11.19 -0.85 -6.41
N LYS A 82 11.95 -0.17 -5.56
CA LYS A 82 13.14 -0.75 -4.92
C LYS A 82 12.85 -1.36 -3.56
N TYR A 83 11.98 -0.73 -2.78
CA TYR A 83 11.72 -1.12 -1.40
C TYR A 83 10.22 -1.17 -1.12
N TYR A 84 9.82 -2.21 -0.42
CA TYR A 84 8.47 -2.40 0.10
C TYR A 84 8.51 -2.29 1.62
N ILE A 85 7.69 -1.41 2.18
CA ILE A 85 7.59 -1.22 3.63
C ILE A 85 6.14 -1.45 4.05
N VAL A 86 5.92 -2.48 4.86
CA VAL A 86 4.61 -2.72 5.46
C VAL A 86 4.35 -1.65 6.52
N GLU A 87 3.21 -0.98 6.41
CA GLU A 87 2.79 0.05 7.35
C GLU A 87 1.33 -0.16 7.78
N GLN A 88 1.08 -0.04 9.06
CA GLN A 88 -0.26 -0.11 9.64
C GLN A 88 -0.31 0.79 10.88
N ASP A 89 -1.03 1.92 10.80
CA ASP A 89 -1.02 2.93 11.87
C ASP A 89 -1.73 2.46 13.14
N THR A 90 -2.75 1.62 12.99
CA THR A 90 -3.48 1.01 14.09
C THR A 90 -3.79 -0.44 13.79
N CYS A 91 -3.82 -1.27 14.82
CA CYS A 91 -4.19 -2.68 14.71
C CYS A 91 -5.14 -3.08 15.86
N PRO A 92 -5.98 -4.11 15.68
CA PRO A 92 -6.96 -4.51 16.69
C PRO A 92 -6.35 -5.22 17.90
N GLY A 93 -5.14 -5.78 17.75
CA GLY A 93 -4.47 -6.59 18.77
C GLY A 93 -3.00 -6.20 18.97
N ALA A 94 -2.17 -7.20 19.23
CA ALA A 94 -0.73 -6.97 19.39
C ALA A 94 -0.07 -6.61 18.04
N PRO A 95 0.70 -5.53 17.94
CA PRO A 95 1.29 -5.09 16.67
C PRO A 95 2.17 -6.16 15.99
N LEU A 96 2.90 -6.95 16.76
CA LEU A 96 3.74 -8.03 16.20
C LEU A 96 2.92 -9.16 15.55
N ASP A 97 1.71 -9.42 16.02
CA ASP A 97 0.83 -10.41 15.40
C ASP A 97 0.28 -9.89 14.07
N SER A 98 -0.12 -8.62 13.99
CA SER A 98 -0.49 -7.97 12.74
C SER A 98 0.66 -7.97 11.73
N MET A 99 1.88 -7.66 12.17
CA MET A 99 3.07 -7.71 11.30
C MET A 99 3.35 -9.12 10.80
N ARG A 100 3.16 -10.16 11.63
CA ARG A 100 3.32 -11.55 11.22
C ARG A 100 2.31 -11.94 10.15
N ILE A 101 1.03 -11.60 10.32
CA ILE A 101 -0.02 -11.88 9.35
C ILE A 101 0.34 -11.25 7.99
N SER A 102 0.72 -9.98 7.98
CA SER A 102 1.13 -9.26 6.76
C SER A 102 2.36 -9.91 6.11
N ALA A 103 3.38 -10.24 6.89
CA ALA A 103 4.61 -10.85 6.39
C ALA A 103 4.37 -12.25 5.82
N ASP A 104 3.55 -13.06 6.46
CA ASP A 104 3.25 -14.42 5.99
C ASP A 104 2.45 -14.40 4.68
N TYR A 105 1.52 -13.47 4.53
CA TYR A 105 0.84 -13.29 3.25
C TYR A 105 1.80 -12.83 2.15
N LEU A 106 2.62 -11.81 2.41
CA LEU A 106 3.56 -11.29 1.40
C LEU A 106 4.58 -12.34 0.94
N LYS A 107 5.04 -13.25 1.82
CA LYS A 107 5.91 -14.37 1.43
C LYS A 107 5.28 -15.28 0.37
N THR A 108 3.96 -15.32 0.27
CA THR A 108 3.28 -16.10 -0.78
C THR A 108 3.35 -15.43 -2.16
N LEU A 109 3.56 -14.12 -2.20
CA LEU A 109 3.59 -13.30 -3.42
C LEU A 109 5.02 -13.07 -3.93
N VAL A 110 5.99 -12.98 -3.04
CA VAL A 110 7.40 -12.76 -3.39
C VAL A 110 8.04 -14.11 -3.66
N LYS A 111 8.45 -14.27 -4.90
CA LYS A 111 9.16 -15.49 -5.35
C LYS A 111 10.67 -15.32 -5.28
#